data_fb3d2479cc797aaf4842e638493d7c9f
#
_entry.id   fb3d2479cc797aaf4842e638493d7c9f
#
_cell.length_a   1.000
_cell.length_b   1.000
_cell.length_c   1.000
_cell.angle_alpha   90.00
_cell.angle_beta   90.00
_cell.angle_gamma   90.00
#
_symmetry.space_group_name_H-M   'P 1'
#
loop_
_entity.id
_entity.type
_entity.pdbx_description
1 polymer ?
#
loop_
_entity_poly.entity_id
_entity_poly.type
_entity_poly.pdbx_seq_one_letter_code
_entity_poly.pdbx_strand_id
1 'polypeptide(L)'
;MSVIQTYREQHRKALEIAERLVAASDAAEDAKATRRTLSELAGGLRVHLAMEDRSLYPALAKHTDATIRGTATRFQKEMGGLSDALQDYSQRWTSTAIAGDWAGFRSETRAIVRALDERI
;
A
#
# COMPACT_ATOMS: atom_id res chain seq x y z
N MET A 1 2.50 16.58 -17.04
CA MET A 1 2.86 16.15 -15.68
C MET A 1 3.96 15.09 -15.76
N SER A 2 4.99 15.18 -14.95
CA SER A 2 6.08 14.21 -14.97
C SER A 2 5.67 12.91 -14.28
N VAL A 3 6.37 11.82 -14.60
CA VAL A 3 6.17 10.52 -13.97
C VAL A 3 6.36 10.63 -12.44
N ILE A 4 7.38 11.38 -12.00
CA ILE A 4 7.67 11.59 -10.59
C ILE A 4 6.51 12.29 -9.88
N GLN A 5 5.91 13.32 -10.49
CA GLN A 5 4.76 14.03 -9.92
C GLN A 5 3.56 13.09 -9.78
N THR A 6 3.31 12.24 -10.78
CA THR A 6 2.23 11.27 -10.74
C THR A 6 2.41 10.30 -9.58
N TYR A 7 3.62 9.78 -9.37
CA TYR A 7 3.91 8.88 -8.26
C TYR A 7 3.74 9.57 -6.90
N ARG A 8 4.19 10.82 -6.78
CA ARG A 8 4.03 11.58 -5.53
C ARG A 8 2.57 11.79 -5.18
N GLU A 9 1.73 12.08 -6.17
CA GLU A 9 0.29 12.24 -5.94
C GLU A 9 -0.35 10.93 -5.51
N GLN A 10 0.03 9.81 -6.12
CA GLN A 10 -0.47 8.49 -5.75
C GLN A 10 -0.04 8.11 -4.34
N HIS A 11 1.21 8.40 -3.97
CA HIS A 11 1.69 8.19 -2.60
C HIS A 11 0.88 8.99 -1.59
N ARG A 12 0.67 10.28 -1.87
CA ARG A 12 -0.09 11.15 -0.98
C ARG A 12 -1.52 10.65 -0.78
N LYS A 13 -2.18 10.25 -1.87
CA LYS A 13 -3.53 9.70 -1.80
C LYS A 13 -3.58 8.40 -1.00
N ALA A 14 -2.60 7.53 -1.21
CA ALA A 14 -2.52 6.27 -0.47
C ALA A 14 -2.37 6.52 1.03
N LEU A 15 -1.52 7.47 1.43
CA LEU A 15 -1.34 7.82 2.84
C LEU A 15 -2.62 8.42 3.44
N GLU A 16 -3.34 9.25 2.70
CA GLU A 16 -4.62 9.81 3.16
C GLU A 16 -5.66 8.70 3.40
N ILE A 17 -5.75 7.75 2.47
CA ILE A 17 -6.68 6.61 2.62
C ILE A 17 -6.24 5.73 3.79
N ALA A 18 -4.94 5.50 3.94
CA ALA A 18 -4.40 4.71 5.05
C ALA A 18 -4.74 5.34 6.41
N GLU A 19 -4.64 6.66 6.53
CA GLU A 19 -5.01 7.39 7.75
C GLU A 19 -6.50 7.23 8.06
N ARG A 20 -7.37 7.31 7.03
CA ARG A 20 -8.80 7.08 7.20
C ARG A 20 -9.09 5.64 7.64
N LEU A 21 -8.35 4.69 7.11
CA LEU A 21 -8.51 3.28 7.47
C LEU A 21 -8.12 3.03 8.92
N VAL A 22 -7.01 3.61 9.38
CA VAL A 22 -6.60 3.52 10.80
C VAL A 22 -7.67 4.13 11.70
N ALA A 23 -8.17 5.31 11.35
CA ALA A 23 -9.23 5.96 12.12
C ALA A 23 -10.50 5.10 12.20
N ALA A 24 -10.89 4.48 11.09
CA ALA A 24 -12.04 3.59 11.05
C ALA A 24 -11.84 2.35 11.91
N SER A 25 -10.61 1.79 11.92
CA SER A 25 -10.29 0.62 12.76
C SER A 25 -10.31 0.98 14.25
N ASP A 26 -9.89 2.20 14.60
CA ASP A 26 -9.90 2.66 15.98
C ASP A 26 -11.34 2.95 16.46
N ALA A 27 -12.19 3.50 15.59
CA ALA A 27 -13.59 3.78 15.91
C ALA A 27 -14.39 2.49 16.09
N ALA A 28 -14.10 1.46 15.31
CA ALA A 28 -14.74 0.14 15.39
C ALA A 28 -16.28 0.20 15.32
N GLU A 29 -16.81 1.04 14.42
CA GLU A 29 -18.25 1.32 14.37
C GLU A 29 -18.97 0.68 13.18
N ASP A 30 -18.35 0.72 11.98
CA ASP A 30 -19.00 0.29 10.74
C ASP A 30 -18.07 -0.56 9.90
N ALA A 31 -18.22 -1.87 10.02
CA ALA A 31 -17.35 -2.84 9.31
C ALA A 31 -17.49 -2.73 7.79
N LYS A 32 -18.68 -2.48 7.26
CA LYS A 32 -18.90 -2.36 5.83
C LYS A 32 -18.23 -1.12 5.25
N ALA A 33 -18.36 0.02 5.92
CA ALA A 33 -17.69 1.26 5.52
C ALA A 33 -16.19 1.11 5.64
N THR A 34 -15.68 0.48 6.69
CA THR A 34 -14.27 0.20 6.90
C THR A 34 -13.73 -0.70 5.77
N ARG A 35 -14.48 -1.74 5.40
CA ARG A 35 -14.09 -2.61 4.28
C ARG A 35 -14.02 -1.85 2.96
N ARG A 36 -14.93 -0.91 2.71
CA ARG A 36 -14.86 -0.08 1.51
C ARG A 36 -13.58 0.75 1.47
N THR A 37 -13.20 1.34 2.61
CA THR A 37 -11.94 2.10 2.73
C THR A 37 -10.74 1.21 2.47
N LEU A 38 -10.73 -0.01 3.00
CA LEU A 38 -9.66 -0.98 2.76
C LEU A 38 -9.56 -1.32 1.27
N SER A 39 -10.68 -1.56 0.60
CA SER A 39 -10.72 -1.87 -0.83
C SER A 39 -10.21 -0.71 -1.68
N GLU A 40 -10.52 0.52 -1.28
CA GLU A 40 -10.02 1.73 -1.94
C GLU A 40 -8.50 1.82 -1.84
N LEU A 41 -7.94 1.57 -0.65
CA LEU A 41 -6.50 1.58 -0.43
C LEU A 41 -5.81 0.49 -1.26
N ALA A 42 -6.29 -0.75 -1.17
CA ALA A 42 -5.71 -1.88 -1.88
C ALA A 42 -5.75 -1.68 -3.40
N GLY A 43 -6.88 -1.18 -3.92
CA GLY A 43 -7.03 -0.91 -5.35
C GLY A 43 -6.10 0.18 -5.84
N GLY A 44 -5.99 1.28 -5.10
CA GLY A 44 -5.11 2.39 -5.45
C GLY A 44 -3.64 1.99 -5.43
N LEU A 45 -3.23 1.26 -4.40
CA LEU A 45 -1.84 0.80 -4.29
C LEU A 45 -1.48 -0.22 -5.36
N ARG A 46 -2.41 -1.09 -5.75
CA ARG A 46 -2.14 -2.04 -6.83
C ARG A 46 -1.81 -1.34 -8.13
N VAL A 47 -2.56 -0.29 -8.48
CA VAL A 47 -2.29 0.52 -9.68
C VAL A 47 -0.93 1.18 -9.57
N HIS A 48 -0.62 1.80 -8.43
CA HIS A 48 0.65 2.47 -8.17
C HIS A 48 1.84 1.50 -8.32
N LEU A 49 1.76 0.34 -7.68
CA LEU A 49 2.82 -0.66 -7.73
C LEU A 49 3.01 -1.22 -9.15
N ALA A 50 1.91 -1.41 -9.89
CA ALA A 50 1.97 -1.85 -11.28
C ALA A 50 2.66 -0.81 -12.16
N MET A 51 2.42 0.48 -11.93
CA MET A 51 3.09 1.56 -12.68
C MET A 51 4.58 1.60 -12.39
N GLU A 52 4.97 1.46 -11.12
CA GLU A 52 6.39 1.41 -10.74
C GLU A 52 7.09 0.22 -11.39
N ASP A 53 6.48 -0.96 -11.35
CA ASP A 53 7.04 -2.16 -11.95
C ASP A 53 7.21 -2.03 -13.46
N ARG A 54 6.28 -1.36 -14.15
CA ARG A 54 6.30 -1.24 -15.62
C ARG A 54 7.15 -0.11 -16.15
N SER A 55 7.29 0.98 -15.40
CA SER A 55 7.88 2.21 -15.91
C SER A 55 9.10 2.66 -15.16
N LEU A 56 9.00 2.80 -13.84
CA LEU A 56 10.05 3.44 -13.04
C LEU A 56 11.22 2.51 -12.79
N TYR A 57 10.98 1.33 -12.24
CA TYR A 57 12.07 0.43 -11.86
C TYR A 57 12.84 -0.15 -13.07
N PRO A 58 12.19 -0.54 -14.18
CA PRO A 58 12.94 -0.94 -15.36
C PRO A 58 13.85 0.15 -15.90
N ALA A 59 13.40 1.40 -15.90
CA ALA A 59 14.21 2.53 -16.34
C ALA A 59 15.42 2.74 -15.43
N LEU A 60 15.22 2.69 -14.12
CA LEU A 60 16.30 2.83 -13.14
C LEU A 60 17.26 1.64 -13.17
N ALA A 61 16.75 0.43 -13.42
CA ALA A 61 17.56 -0.78 -13.53
C ALA A 61 18.51 -0.75 -14.73
N LYS A 62 18.23 0.09 -15.72
CA LYS A 62 19.10 0.28 -16.91
C LYS A 62 20.04 1.48 -16.76
N HIS A 63 20.01 2.17 -15.62
CA HIS A 63 20.86 3.33 -15.39
C HIS A 63 22.34 2.94 -15.43
N THR A 64 23.19 3.83 -15.91
CA THR A 64 24.65 3.58 -16.00
C THR A 64 25.33 3.52 -14.64
N ASP A 65 24.80 4.19 -13.63
CA ASP A 65 25.32 4.18 -12.27
C ASP A 65 24.90 2.88 -11.55
N ALA A 66 25.91 2.12 -11.11
CA ALA A 66 25.68 0.82 -10.44
C ALA A 66 24.92 0.97 -9.12
N THR A 67 25.14 2.06 -8.38
CA THR A 67 24.46 2.32 -7.11
C THR A 67 22.96 2.53 -7.36
N ILE A 68 22.61 3.30 -8.39
CA ILE A 68 21.21 3.54 -8.75
C ILE A 68 20.54 2.23 -9.19
N ARG A 69 21.21 1.42 -10.00
CA ARG A 69 20.68 0.12 -10.43
C ARG A 69 20.41 -0.80 -9.23
N GLY A 70 21.37 -0.90 -8.32
CA GLY A 70 21.26 -1.75 -7.13
C GLY A 70 20.14 -1.29 -6.21
N THR A 71 19.99 0.01 -6.00
CA THR A 71 18.92 0.59 -5.19
C THR A 71 17.55 0.29 -5.80
N ALA A 72 17.40 0.46 -7.12
CA ALA A 72 16.14 0.19 -7.81
C ALA A 72 15.75 -1.29 -7.71
N THR A 73 16.71 -2.20 -7.90
CA THR A 73 16.48 -3.63 -7.79
C THR A 73 16.02 -4.01 -6.38
N ARG A 74 16.65 -3.44 -5.36
CA ARG A 74 16.28 -3.69 -3.97
C ARG A 74 14.87 -3.20 -3.67
N PHE A 75 14.53 -1.98 -4.09
CA PHE A 75 13.20 -1.40 -3.86
C PHE A 75 12.11 -2.19 -4.58
N GLN A 76 12.37 -2.63 -5.80
CA GLN A 76 11.43 -3.45 -6.55
C GLN A 76 11.13 -4.76 -5.81
N LYS A 77 12.16 -5.40 -5.25
CA LYS A 77 12.00 -6.62 -4.48
C LYS A 77 11.21 -6.38 -3.19
N GLU A 78 11.51 -5.30 -2.46
CA GLU A 78 10.82 -4.95 -1.22
C GLU A 78 9.35 -4.57 -1.47
N MET A 79 9.09 -3.81 -2.52
CA MET A 79 7.72 -3.41 -2.87
C MET A 79 6.89 -4.60 -3.36
N GLY A 80 7.51 -5.55 -4.04
CA GLY A 80 6.86 -6.80 -4.42
C GLY A 80 6.39 -7.58 -3.20
N GLY A 81 7.24 -7.68 -2.18
CA GLY A 81 6.87 -8.32 -0.92
C GLY A 81 5.74 -7.61 -0.19
N LEU A 82 5.75 -6.27 -0.21
CA LEU A 82 4.68 -5.47 0.39
C LEU A 82 3.36 -5.63 -0.38
N SER A 83 3.41 -5.71 -1.70
CA SER A 83 2.21 -5.94 -2.53
C SER A 83 1.54 -7.25 -2.15
N ASP A 84 2.30 -8.33 -2.00
CA ASP A 84 1.78 -9.63 -1.61
C ASP A 84 1.18 -9.59 -0.20
N ALA A 85 1.85 -8.91 0.73
CA ALA A 85 1.36 -8.76 2.11
C ALA A 85 0.04 -7.98 2.14
N LEU A 86 -0.07 -6.92 1.35
CA LEU A 86 -1.28 -6.11 1.25
C LEU A 86 -2.42 -6.90 0.63
N GLN A 87 -2.15 -7.69 -0.40
CA GLN A 87 -3.15 -8.53 -1.05
C GLN A 87 -3.69 -9.57 -0.07
N ASP A 88 -2.82 -10.26 0.65
CA ASP A 88 -3.19 -11.25 1.66
C ASP A 88 -4.04 -10.63 2.77
N TYR A 89 -3.62 -9.49 3.29
CA TYR A 89 -4.35 -8.73 4.29
C TYR A 89 -5.76 -8.36 3.78
N SER A 90 -5.83 -7.83 2.56
CA SER A 90 -7.11 -7.43 1.96
C SER A 90 -8.07 -8.62 1.77
N GLN A 91 -7.54 -9.78 1.39
CA GLN A 91 -8.36 -10.97 1.20
C GLN A 91 -8.88 -11.54 2.51
N ARG A 92 -8.09 -11.47 3.58
CA ARG A 92 -8.49 -11.99 4.90
C ARG A 92 -9.54 -11.15 5.60
N TRP A 93 -9.50 -9.83 5.42
CA TRP A 93 -10.35 -8.91 6.18
C TRP A 93 -11.59 -8.48 5.40
N THR A 94 -12.51 -9.42 5.21
CA THR A 94 -13.87 -9.13 4.72
C THR A 94 -14.64 -8.33 5.78
N SER A 95 -15.77 -7.74 5.41
CA SER A 95 -16.58 -7.00 6.39
C SER A 95 -17.02 -7.88 7.56
N THR A 96 -17.33 -9.15 7.31
CA THR A 96 -17.70 -10.09 8.35
C THR A 96 -16.54 -10.38 9.29
N ALA A 97 -15.33 -10.57 8.74
CA ALA A 97 -14.13 -10.82 9.55
C ALA A 97 -13.79 -9.60 10.41
N ILE A 98 -13.91 -8.39 9.85
CA ILE A 98 -13.66 -7.13 10.57
C ILE A 98 -14.64 -7.01 11.75
N ALA A 99 -15.92 -7.21 11.49
CA ALA A 99 -16.94 -7.13 12.53
C ALA A 99 -16.73 -8.13 13.66
N GLY A 100 -16.16 -9.31 13.32
CA GLY A 100 -15.90 -10.37 14.29
C GLY A 100 -14.64 -10.19 15.12
N ASP A 101 -13.70 -9.33 14.67
CA ASP A 101 -12.42 -9.17 15.36
C ASP A 101 -11.81 -7.78 15.07
N TRP A 102 -12.39 -6.75 15.64
CA TRP A 102 -11.87 -5.39 15.48
C TRP A 102 -10.45 -5.22 16.02
N ALA A 103 -10.12 -5.87 17.12
CA ALA A 103 -8.79 -5.78 17.73
C ALA A 103 -7.70 -6.36 16.81
N GLY A 104 -7.95 -7.53 16.24
CA GLY A 104 -7.04 -8.16 15.28
C GLY A 104 -6.90 -7.33 14.01
N PHE A 105 -8.00 -6.83 13.48
CA PHE A 105 -8.00 -5.95 12.31
C PHE A 105 -7.19 -4.68 12.57
N ARG A 106 -7.41 -4.04 13.71
CA ARG A 106 -6.66 -2.82 14.09
C ARG A 106 -5.16 -3.08 14.14
N SER A 107 -4.76 -4.17 14.77
CA SER A 107 -3.35 -4.54 14.91
C SER A 107 -2.68 -4.74 13.55
N GLU A 108 -3.30 -5.53 12.67
CA GLU A 108 -2.75 -5.76 11.33
C GLU A 108 -2.77 -4.51 10.46
N THR A 109 -3.85 -3.71 10.56
CA THR A 109 -3.96 -2.46 9.81
C THR A 109 -2.82 -1.52 10.16
N ARG A 110 -2.51 -1.36 11.44
CA ARG A 110 -1.40 -0.51 11.88
C ARG A 110 -0.05 -1.02 11.37
N ALA A 111 0.15 -2.33 11.37
CA ALA A 111 1.39 -2.93 10.87
C ALA A 111 1.55 -2.70 9.36
N ILE A 112 0.50 -2.90 8.58
CA ILE A 112 0.50 -2.68 7.12
C ILE A 112 0.71 -1.20 6.80
N VAL A 113 0.03 -0.30 7.49
CA VAL A 113 0.15 1.14 7.27
C VAL A 113 1.55 1.63 7.60
N ARG A 114 2.14 1.12 8.68
CA ARG A 114 3.53 1.45 9.03
C ARG A 114 4.49 1.00 7.93
N ALA A 115 4.32 -0.21 7.41
CA ALA A 115 5.16 -0.72 6.34
C ALA A 115 5.02 0.11 5.07
N LEU A 116 3.80 0.52 4.71
CA LEU A 116 3.55 1.41 3.58
C LEU A 116 4.22 2.77 3.77
N ASP A 117 4.10 3.35 4.95
CA ASP A 117 4.67 4.65 5.27
C ASP A 117 6.20 4.63 5.16
N GLU A 118 6.85 3.57 5.62
CA GLU A 118 8.30 3.40 5.54
C GLU A 118 8.78 3.25 4.09
N ARG A 119 7.94 2.73 3.17
CA ARG A 119 8.31 2.51 1.77
C ARG A 119 7.97 3.70 0.86
N ILE A 120 7.06 4.52 1.27
CA ILE A 120 6.59 5.68 0.53
C ILE A 120 7.29 6.94 1.05
#